data_ec55e58d6c0feae3ff61acb563a5902a
#
_entry.id   ec55e58d6c0feae3ff61acb563a5902a
#
_cell.length_a   1.000
_cell.length_b   1.000
_cell.length_c   1.000
_cell.angle_alpha   90.00
_cell.angle_beta   90.00
_cell.angle_gamma   90.00
#
_symmetry.space_group_name_H-M   'P 1'
#
loop_
_entity.id
_entity.type
_entity.pdbx_description
1 polymer ?
#
loop_
_entity_poly.entity_id
_entity_poly.type
_entity_poly.pdbx_seq_one_letter_code
_entity_poly.pdbx_strand_id
1 'polypeptide(L)'
;MTTPPAFPALPGQGWSVHKKPKWSTIIAPHVSGREVRFANYEYPLWEFEATFDGLGSDSTSYPGLVGQSLQSLMGLFLQCQGQFGTFLYTDPTDNSVSGQIFATGDGSTTSFAFARALGGFVEPVGWVTSVSQVTVGGVAQSTGWSIVTPSSLVFTTAPTRGALIGASFGYAFECRFDDDSLDFEQFAENLWTLESLKFRSVRTS
;
A
#
# COMPACT_ATOMS: atom_id res chain seq x y z
N MET A 1 14.73 9.34 5.31
CA MET A 1 13.98 8.10 5.62
C MET A 1 14.62 6.96 4.85
N THR A 2 14.84 5.82 5.48
CA THR A 2 15.23 4.60 4.77
C THR A 2 13.98 4.01 4.12
N THR A 3 14.10 3.54 2.87
CA THR A 3 12.99 2.87 2.17
C THR A 3 12.64 1.58 2.92
N PRO A 4 11.37 1.35 3.29
CA PRO A 4 10.95 0.09 3.89
C PRO A 4 11.21 -1.09 2.94
N PRO A 5 11.49 -2.31 3.44
CA PRO A 5 11.64 -3.48 2.60
C PRO A 5 10.35 -3.80 1.84
N ALA A 6 10.49 -4.37 0.65
CA ALA A 6 9.34 -4.78 -0.15
C ALA A 6 8.82 -6.15 0.30
N PHE A 7 7.50 -6.33 0.33
CA PHE A 7 6.89 -7.64 0.49
C PHE A 7 7.27 -8.54 -0.70
N PRO A 8 7.79 -9.76 -0.47
CA PRO A 8 8.25 -10.62 -1.55
C PRO A 8 7.09 -11.11 -2.44
N ALA A 9 7.35 -11.30 -3.73
CA ALA A 9 6.42 -11.98 -4.62
C ALA A 9 6.45 -13.49 -4.34
N LEU A 10 5.37 -14.04 -3.81
CA LEU A 10 5.27 -15.43 -3.37
C LEU A 10 4.21 -16.18 -4.18
N PRO A 11 4.59 -17.02 -5.16
CA PRO A 11 3.64 -17.77 -6.00
C PRO A 11 2.78 -18.78 -5.24
N GLY A 12 3.23 -19.25 -4.06
CA GLY A 12 2.47 -20.15 -3.20
C GLY A 12 1.38 -19.50 -2.35
N GLN A 13 1.03 -18.22 -2.65
CA GLN A 13 -0.10 -17.57 -2.01
C GLN A 13 -1.41 -18.28 -2.36
N GLY A 14 -2.20 -18.60 -1.34
CA GLY A 14 -3.51 -19.20 -1.50
C GLY A 14 -4.54 -18.24 -2.11
N TRP A 15 -5.64 -18.77 -2.59
CA TRP A 15 -6.70 -17.97 -3.23
C TRP A 15 -7.50 -17.12 -2.25
N SER A 16 -7.44 -17.41 -0.95
CA SER A 16 -8.15 -16.65 0.06
C SER A 16 -7.32 -15.44 0.49
N VAL A 17 -7.64 -14.29 -0.10
CA VAL A 17 -7.07 -12.98 0.28
C VAL A 17 -8.20 -12.08 0.74
N HIS A 18 -8.09 -11.56 1.95
CA HIS A 18 -9.03 -10.57 2.46
C HIS A 18 -8.41 -9.18 2.41
N LYS A 19 -9.19 -8.21 1.93
CA LYS A 19 -8.86 -6.78 1.92
C LYS A 19 -10.02 -6.02 2.52
N LYS A 20 -9.79 -5.37 3.66
CA LYS A 20 -10.84 -4.74 4.46
C LYS A 20 -10.52 -3.26 4.68
N PRO A 21 -11.35 -2.31 4.20
CA PRO A 21 -11.24 -0.91 4.62
C PRO A 21 -11.77 -0.78 6.05
N LYS A 22 -10.96 -0.24 6.95
CA LYS A 22 -11.31 -0.06 8.37
C LYS A 22 -11.43 1.41 8.72
N TRP A 23 -12.60 1.77 9.19
CA TRP A 23 -12.92 3.08 9.72
C TRP A 23 -12.97 3.06 11.25
N SER A 24 -12.84 4.22 11.86
CA SER A 24 -13.11 4.42 13.29
C SER A 24 -14.11 5.54 13.44
N THR A 25 -15.31 5.19 13.96
CA THR A 25 -16.42 6.14 14.13
C THR A 25 -16.93 6.05 15.55
N ILE A 26 -17.12 7.18 16.21
CA ILE A 26 -17.82 7.29 17.47
C ILE A 26 -19.27 7.66 17.18
N ILE A 27 -20.21 6.89 17.74
CA ILE A 27 -21.65 7.13 17.61
C ILE A 27 -22.20 7.39 19.01
N ALA A 28 -22.82 8.55 19.22
CA ALA A 28 -23.50 8.92 20.45
C ALA A 28 -25.00 8.97 20.19
N PRO A 29 -25.78 7.99 20.67
CA PRO A 29 -27.23 7.98 20.54
C PRO A 29 -27.87 8.99 21.51
N HIS A 30 -29.00 9.60 21.09
CA HIS A 30 -29.83 10.47 21.91
C HIS A 30 -31.18 9.85 22.15
N VAL A 31 -31.83 10.12 23.30
CA VAL A 31 -33.14 9.59 23.67
C VAL A 31 -34.26 9.92 22.66
N SER A 32 -34.09 10.93 21.83
CA SER A 32 -35.03 11.30 20.76
C SER A 32 -34.88 10.47 19.47
N GLY A 33 -34.00 9.44 19.46
CA GLY A 33 -33.67 8.65 18.26
C GLY A 33 -32.73 9.33 17.30
N ARG A 34 -32.23 10.53 17.60
CA ARG A 34 -31.13 11.18 16.84
C ARG A 34 -29.82 10.61 17.31
N GLU A 35 -28.83 10.62 16.42
CA GLU A 35 -27.44 10.26 16.77
C GLU A 35 -26.45 11.31 16.25
N VAL A 36 -25.37 11.50 16.99
CA VAL A 36 -24.22 12.28 16.59
C VAL A 36 -23.13 11.30 16.19
N ARG A 37 -22.53 11.50 15.04
CA ARG A 37 -21.44 10.68 14.51
C ARG A 37 -20.17 11.51 14.38
N PHE A 38 -19.07 10.94 14.82
CA PHE A 38 -17.74 11.55 14.71
C PHE A 38 -16.79 10.54 14.07
N ALA A 39 -16.20 10.91 12.93
CA ALA A 39 -15.19 10.09 12.25
C ALA A 39 -13.79 10.41 12.81
N ASN A 40 -13.11 9.38 13.36
CA ASN A 40 -11.75 9.53 13.86
C ASN A 40 -10.71 9.50 12.73
N TYR A 41 -11.06 8.90 11.59
CA TYR A 41 -10.18 8.77 10.44
C TYR A 41 -10.74 9.55 9.25
N GLU A 42 -9.88 10.28 8.59
CA GLU A 42 -10.18 10.96 7.32
C GLU A 42 -10.20 9.95 6.15
N TYR A 43 -9.31 8.96 6.20
CA TYR A 43 -9.20 7.87 5.23
C TYR A 43 -9.15 6.53 5.96
N PRO A 44 -9.59 5.42 5.35
CA PRO A 44 -9.56 4.11 5.98
C PRO A 44 -8.12 3.63 6.19
N LEU A 45 -7.92 2.75 7.15
CA LEU A 45 -6.79 1.84 7.18
C LEU A 45 -7.18 0.58 6.40
N TRP A 46 -6.26 0.03 5.62
CA TRP A 46 -6.46 -1.19 4.87
C TRP A 46 -5.90 -2.37 5.64
N GLU A 47 -6.75 -3.31 6.02
CA GLU A 47 -6.35 -4.58 6.63
C GLU A 47 -6.33 -5.65 5.56
N PHE A 48 -5.25 -6.43 5.57
CA PHE A 48 -5.02 -7.54 4.65
C PHE A 48 -4.85 -8.83 5.44
N GLU A 49 -5.37 -9.92 4.89
CA GLU A 49 -5.13 -11.26 5.39
C GLU A 49 -4.89 -12.18 4.20
N ALA A 50 -3.78 -12.92 4.21
CA ALA A 50 -3.38 -13.82 3.15
C ALA A 50 -3.02 -15.19 3.74
N THR A 51 -3.23 -16.24 2.94
CA THR A 51 -2.79 -17.61 3.23
C THR A 51 -1.68 -17.99 2.26
N PHE A 52 -0.79 -18.88 2.70
CA PHE A 52 0.26 -19.43 1.85
C PHE A 52 0.21 -20.95 1.95
N ASP A 53 -0.28 -21.60 0.89
CA ASP A 53 -0.46 -23.06 0.84
C ASP A 53 0.82 -23.79 0.46
N GLY A 54 1.85 -23.07 0.01
CA GLY A 54 3.14 -23.63 -0.37
C GLY A 54 4.27 -22.63 -0.28
N LEU A 55 5.17 -22.81 0.69
CA LEU A 55 6.41 -22.05 0.84
C LEU A 55 7.57 -23.02 0.78
N GLY A 56 8.40 -22.94 -0.26
CA GLY A 56 9.57 -23.78 -0.43
C GLY A 56 10.72 -23.35 0.49
N SER A 57 11.32 -24.29 1.21
CA SER A 57 12.50 -24.04 2.04
C SER A 57 13.83 -24.29 1.31
N ASP A 58 13.80 -24.85 0.11
CA ASP A 58 14.98 -25.03 -0.74
C ASP A 58 14.77 -24.44 -2.13
N SER A 59 15.84 -24.39 -2.94
CA SER A 59 15.82 -23.83 -4.28
C SER A 59 15.53 -24.85 -5.39
N THR A 60 15.39 -26.13 -5.08
CA THR A 60 15.39 -27.22 -6.07
C THR A 60 14.13 -28.07 -6.08
N SER A 61 13.56 -28.36 -4.90
CA SER A 61 12.46 -29.31 -4.77
C SER A 61 11.16 -28.81 -5.39
N TYR A 62 10.91 -27.49 -5.36
CA TYR A 62 9.67 -26.88 -5.85
C TYR A 62 9.95 -25.63 -6.68
N PRO A 63 10.48 -25.75 -7.92
CA PRO A 63 10.90 -24.62 -8.73
C PRO A 63 9.75 -23.65 -9.07
N GLY A 64 8.49 -24.11 -9.04
CA GLY A 64 7.32 -23.25 -9.27
C GLY A 64 6.96 -22.33 -8.10
N LEU A 65 7.55 -22.56 -6.89
CA LEU A 65 7.27 -21.76 -5.70
C LEU A 65 8.30 -20.66 -5.42
N VAL A 66 9.18 -20.37 -6.36
CA VAL A 66 10.36 -19.50 -6.17
C VAL A 66 11.24 -20.03 -5.01
N GLY A 67 12.43 -20.50 -5.33
CA GLY A 67 13.33 -21.09 -4.34
C GLY A 67 13.50 -20.20 -3.11
N GLN A 68 13.41 -20.82 -1.91
CA GLN A 68 13.54 -20.15 -0.62
C GLN A 68 12.42 -19.11 -0.32
N SER A 69 11.19 -19.36 -0.80
CA SER A 69 10.04 -18.47 -0.51
C SER A 69 9.73 -18.40 0.99
N LEU A 70 9.92 -19.49 1.74
CA LEU A 70 9.84 -19.51 3.20
C LEU A 70 10.83 -18.52 3.82
N GLN A 71 12.11 -18.60 3.44
CA GLN A 71 13.16 -17.74 3.97
C GLN A 71 12.93 -16.27 3.60
N SER A 72 12.38 -16.01 2.41
CA SER A 72 12.05 -14.65 1.98
C SER A 72 10.95 -14.01 2.85
N LEU A 73 9.89 -14.76 3.16
CA LEU A 73 8.81 -14.26 4.02
C LEU A 73 9.24 -14.16 5.48
N MET A 74 9.90 -15.21 6.00
CA MET A 74 10.43 -15.20 7.37
C MET A 74 11.47 -14.10 7.56
N GLY A 75 12.36 -13.91 6.58
CA GLY A 75 13.36 -12.84 6.58
C GLY A 75 12.76 -11.44 6.63
N LEU A 76 11.69 -11.19 5.86
CA LEU A 76 10.95 -9.92 5.94
C LEU A 76 10.37 -9.71 7.34
N PHE A 77 9.72 -10.74 7.91
CA PHE A 77 9.14 -10.65 9.26
C PHE A 77 10.19 -10.33 10.33
N LEU A 78 11.36 -10.98 10.25
CA LEU A 78 12.48 -10.73 11.16
C LEU A 78 13.09 -9.33 10.95
N GLN A 79 13.21 -8.84 9.71
CA GLN A 79 13.67 -7.47 9.43
C GLN A 79 12.73 -6.42 10.00
N CYS A 80 11.42 -6.67 9.94
CA CYS A 80 10.41 -5.79 10.52
C CYS A 80 10.32 -5.91 12.05
N GLN A 81 10.94 -6.91 12.67
CA GLN A 81 10.82 -7.19 14.10
C GLN A 81 9.35 -7.33 14.53
N GLY A 82 8.61 -8.19 13.81
CA GLY A 82 7.17 -8.36 14.03
C GLY A 82 6.39 -7.08 13.69
N GLN A 83 5.60 -6.60 14.63
CA GLN A 83 4.74 -5.42 14.45
C GLN A 83 5.48 -4.07 14.44
N PHE A 84 6.78 -4.03 14.78
CA PHE A 84 7.50 -2.79 15.01
C PHE A 84 7.84 -2.06 13.70
N GLY A 85 8.39 -2.75 12.72
CA GLY A 85 8.83 -2.16 11.46
C GLY A 85 7.72 -2.16 10.41
N THR A 86 7.97 -1.44 9.31
CA THR A 86 7.07 -1.36 8.17
C THR A 86 7.69 -1.98 6.93
N PHE A 87 6.85 -2.37 5.99
CA PHE A 87 7.21 -2.89 4.67
C PHE A 87 6.25 -2.37 3.60
N LEU A 88 6.66 -2.45 2.34
CA LEU A 88 5.84 -2.02 1.20
C LEU A 88 5.12 -3.22 0.61
N TYR A 89 3.80 -3.19 0.66
CA TYR A 89 2.93 -4.20 0.04
C TYR A 89 2.34 -3.67 -1.27
N THR A 90 2.71 -4.32 -2.36
CA THR A 90 2.11 -4.06 -3.68
C THR A 90 0.94 -5.02 -3.86
N ASP A 91 -0.28 -4.52 -3.68
CA ASP A 91 -1.50 -5.32 -3.89
C ASP A 91 -1.63 -5.69 -5.37
N PRO A 92 -1.69 -6.96 -5.75
CA PRO A 92 -1.80 -7.36 -7.15
C PRO A 92 -3.00 -6.76 -7.90
N THR A 93 -4.05 -6.41 -7.17
CA THR A 93 -5.32 -5.90 -7.74
C THR A 93 -5.48 -4.39 -7.64
N ASP A 94 -4.60 -3.70 -6.87
CA ASP A 94 -4.76 -2.29 -6.55
C ASP A 94 -3.38 -1.64 -6.28
N ASN A 95 -2.61 -1.45 -7.35
CA ASN A 95 -1.22 -0.99 -7.28
C ASN A 95 -0.84 0.10 -8.29
N SER A 96 -1.78 0.53 -9.13
CA SER A 96 -1.49 1.53 -10.16
C SER A 96 -2.73 2.32 -10.57
N VAL A 97 -2.50 3.53 -11.06
CA VAL A 97 -3.51 4.37 -11.70
C VAL A 97 -2.99 4.91 -13.02
N SER A 98 -3.91 5.21 -13.93
CA SER A 98 -3.59 5.74 -15.26
C SER A 98 -4.33 7.05 -15.49
N GLY A 99 -3.58 8.13 -15.80
CA GLY A 99 -4.13 9.43 -16.17
C GLY A 99 -5.03 10.08 -15.13
N GLN A 100 -4.89 9.75 -13.85
CA GLN A 100 -5.75 10.27 -12.81
C GLN A 100 -5.40 11.72 -12.47
N ILE A 101 -6.41 12.60 -12.47
CA ILE A 101 -6.32 13.94 -11.92
C ILE A 101 -6.51 13.84 -10.40
N PHE A 102 -5.55 14.37 -9.65
CA PHE A 102 -5.57 14.31 -8.18
C PHE A 102 -5.36 15.67 -7.50
N ALA A 103 -5.01 16.71 -8.26
CA ALA A 103 -4.84 18.06 -7.71
C ALA A 103 -5.14 19.14 -8.75
N THR A 104 -5.23 20.38 -8.26
CA THR A 104 -5.38 21.59 -9.10
C THR A 104 -4.36 22.62 -8.66
N GLY A 105 -3.64 23.21 -9.60
CA GLY A 105 -2.70 24.29 -9.37
C GLY A 105 -3.38 25.53 -8.82
N ASP A 106 -2.73 26.21 -7.88
CA ASP A 106 -3.16 27.48 -7.31
C ASP A 106 -2.25 28.66 -7.70
N GLY A 107 -1.16 28.37 -8.44
CA GLY A 107 -0.14 29.33 -8.87
C GLY A 107 0.96 29.58 -7.83
N SER A 108 0.92 28.92 -6.67
CA SER A 108 1.88 29.11 -5.56
C SER A 108 2.41 27.81 -4.99
N THR A 109 1.57 26.78 -4.87
CA THR A 109 1.93 25.47 -4.33
C THR A 109 2.75 24.68 -5.36
N THR A 110 3.86 24.11 -4.90
CA THR A 110 4.74 23.28 -5.73
C THR A 110 4.68 21.79 -5.36
N SER A 111 4.20 21.42 -4.15
CA SER A 111 4.17 20.05 -3.66
C SER A 111 2.73 19.53 -3.56
N PHE A 112 2.48 18.37 -4.16
CA PHE A 112 1.17 17.74 -4.20
C PHE A 112 1.30 16.27 -3.81
N ALA A 113 0.45 15.79 -2.88
CA ALA A 113 0.39 14.38 -2.53
C ALA A 113 -0.27 13.59 -3.66
N PHE A 114 0.33 12.46 -4.03
CA PHE A 114 -0.32 11.51 -4.95
C PHE A 114 -1.54 10.90 -4.28
N ALA A 115 -2.63 10.82 -5.03
CA ALA A 115 -3.86 10.21 -4.57
C ALA A 115 -4.44 9.28 -5.64
N ARG A 116 -5.15 8.25 -5.20
CA ARG A 116 -5.87 7.32 -6.05
C ARG A 116 -7.38 7.45 -5.85
N ALA A 117 -8.15 7.15 -6.88
CA ALA A 117 -9.60 7.05 -6.80
C ALA A 117 -10.06 5.60 -6.87
N LEU A 118 -10.96 5.23 -5.98
CA LEU A 118 -11.61 3.92 -5.95
C LEU A 118 -13.13 4.12 -5.82
N GLY A 119 -13.88 3.84 -6.89
CA GLY A 119 -15.33 3.99 -6.89
C GLY A 119 -15.83 5.41 -6.55
N GLY A 120 -15.07 6.45 -6.91
CA GLY A 120 -15.37 7.85 -6.60
C GLY A 120 -14.83 8.36 -5.25
N PHE A 121 -14.31 7.48 -4.40
CA PHE A 121 -13.59 7.85 -3.19
C PHE A 121 -12.12 8.10 -3.50
N VAL A 122 -11.57 9.25 -3.08
CA VAL A 122 -10.18 9.63 -3.32
C VAL A 122 -9.42 9.61 -2.01
N GLU A 123 -8.28 8.91 -1.98
CA GLU A 123 -7.39 8.87 -0.83
C GLU A 123 -5.92 9.02 -1.24
N PRO A 124 -5.05 9.57 -0.38
CA PRO A 124 -3.62 9.62 -0.64
C PRO A 124 -3.03 8.21 -0.67
N VAL A 125 -2.02 7.97 -1.52
CA VAL A 125 -1.29 6.71 -1.56
C VAL A 125 -0.17 6.71 -0.52
N GLY A 126 0.11 5.54 0.06
CA GLY A 126 1.15 5.39 1.09
C GLY A 126 2.56 5.57 0.54
N TRP A 127 2.85 4.97 -0.62
CA TRP A 127 4.16 5.00 -1.24
C TRP A 127 4.07 4.93 -2.76
N VAL A 128 4.70 5.86 -3.46
CA VAL A 128 4.80 5.82 -4.93
C VAL A 128 6.02 4.99 -5.32
N THR A 129 5.79 3.97 -6.15
CA THR A 129 6.83 3.04 -6.62
C THR A 129 7.42 3.45 -7.97
N SER A 130 6.59 4.04 -8.83
CA SER A 130 6.99 4.49 -10.17
C SER A 130 6.05 5.57 -10.67
N VAL A 131 6.54 6.47 -11.53
CA VAL A 131 5.70 7.43 -12.26
C VAL A 131 6.06 7.32 -13.74
N SER A 132 5.05 7.01 -14.55
CA SER A 132 5.22 6.88 -16.01
C SER A 132 4.85 8.15 -16.76
N GLN A 133 3.97 8.97 -16.20
CA GLN A 133 3.53 10.23 -16.81
C GLN A 133 3.06 11.23 -15.77
N VAL A 134 3.38 12.50 -15.98
CA VAL A 134 2.80 13.64 -15.25
C VAL A 134 2.19 14.58 -16.27
N THR A 135 1.01 15.12 -15.98
CA THR A 135 0.33 16.10 -16.83
C THR A 135 -0.06 17.34 -16.03
N VAL A 136 0.03 18.52 -16.67
CA VAL A 136 -0.46 19.80 -16.14
C VAL A 136 -1.34 20.45 -17.21
N GLY A 137 -2.59 20.71 -16.88
CA GLY A 137 -3.58 21.21 -17.83
C GLY A 137 -3.79 20.29 -19.04
N GLY A 138 -3.62 18.97 -18.86
CA GLY A 138 -3.72 17.96 -19.92
C GLY A 138 -2.45 17.81 -20.77
N VAL A 139 -1.40 18.60 -20.54
CA VAL A 139 -0.14 18.54 -21.29
C VAL A 139 0.89 17.74 -20.50
N ALA A 140 1.48 16.72 -21.17
CA ALA A 140 2.53 15.88 -20.55
C ALA A 140 3.79 16.70 -20.22
N GLN A 141 4.32 16.48 -19.03
CA GLN A 141 5.53 17.13 -18.53
C GLN A 141 6.68 16.12 -18.51
N SER A 142 7.69 16.34 -19.33
CA SER A 142 8.89 15.50 -19.36
C SER A 142 9.97 15.91 -18.35
N THR A 143 9.92 17.16 -17.87
CA THR A 143 10.87 17.75 -16.93
C THR A 143 10.16 18.74 -16.00
N GLY A 144 10.91 19.33 -15.05
CA GLY A 144 10.37 20.36 -14.14
C GLY A 144 9.62 19.81 -12.94
N TRP A 145 9.73 18.52 -12.67
CA TRP A 145 9.15 17.86 -11.50
C TRP A 145 10.07 16.77 -10.96
N SER A 146 9.85 16.39 -9.73
CA SER A 146 10.53 15.29 -9.04
C SER A 146 9.58 14.60 -8.07
N ILE A 147 9.95 13.40 -7.62
CA ILE A 147 9.22 12.66 -6.59
C ILE A 147 9.99 12.82 -5.29
N VAL A 148 9.27 13.20 -4.24
CA VAL A 148 9.78 13.18 -2.87
C VAL A 148 9.04 12.09 -2.12
N THR A 149 9.82 11.12 -1.62
CA THR A 149 9.28 10.00 -0.84
C THR A 149 8.58 10.47 0.42
N PRO A 150 7.48 9.82 0.84
CA PRO A 150 6.95 8.58 0.26
C PRO A 150 6.06 8.78 -0.98
N SER A 151 5.35 9.91 -1.13
CA SER A 151 4.28 10.03 -2.12
C SER A 151 3.97 11.47 -2.53
N SER A 152 5.00 12.31 -2.65
CA SER A 152 4.82 13.71 -3.06
C SER A 152 5.39 13.97 -4.45
N LEU A 153 4.59 14.63 -5.32
CA LEU A 153 5.01 15.21 -6.56
C LEU A 153 5.42 16.67 -6.31
N VAL A 154 6.64 17.03 -6.63
CA VAL A 154 7.18 18.38 -6.42
C VAL A 154 7.56 18.98 -7.76
N PHE A 155 6.98 20.15 -8.07
CA PHE A 155 7.32 20.94 -9.26
C PHE A 155 8.40 21.95 -8.96
N THR A 156 9.28 22.18 -9.91
CA THR A 156 10.29 23.26 -9.85
C THR A 156 9.62 24.67 -9.89
N THR A 157 8.53 24.79 -10.63
CA THR A 157 7.71 26.00 -10.72
C THR A 157 6.26 25.63 -10.45
N ALA A 158 5.58 26.43 -9.61
CA ALA A 158 4.18 26.17 -9.27
C ALA A 158 3.29 26.12 -10.51
N PRO A 159 2.47 25.07 -10.68
CA PRO A 159 1.48 25.01 -11.75
C PRO A 159 0.51 26.17 -11.69
N THR A 160 0.17 26.73 -12.85
CA THR A 160 -0.73 27.88 -12.95
C THR A 160 -2.08 27.60 -12.29
N ARG A 161 -2.71 28.66 -11.78
CA ARG A 161 -4.01 28.57 -11.13
C ARG A 161 -5.06 27.97 -12.06
N GLY A 162 -5.77 26.96 -11.58
CA GLY A 162 -6.80 26.23 -12.32
C GLY A 162 -6.26 25.11 -13.21
N ALA A 163 -4.95 24.95 -13.37
CA ALA A 163 -4.39 23.83 -14.12
C ALA A 163 -4.61 22.53 -13.38
N LEU A 164 -5.22 21.54 -14.05
CA LEU A 164 -5.44 20.21 -13.51
C LEU A 164 -4.11 19.43 -13.51
N ILE A 165 -3.77 18.83 -12.38
CA ILE A 165 -2.56 18.03 -12.20
C ILE A 165 -2.96 16.55 -12.20
N GLY A 166 -2.42 15.80 -13.15
CA GLY A 166 -2.68 14.38 -13.30
C GLY A 166 -1.41 13.59 -13.43
N ALA A 167 -1.50 12.28 -13.14
CA ALA A 167 -0.39 11.35 -13.34
C ALA A 167 -0.86 9.92 -13.61
N SER A 168 0.06 9.15 -14.22
CA SER A 168 0.02 7.70 -14.28
C SER A 168 1.16 7.18 -13.45
N PHE A 169 0.88 6.38 -12.42
CA PHE A 169 1.88 5.92 -11.46
C PHE A 169 1.53 4.59 -10.82
N GLY A 170 2.58 3.88 -10.38
CA GLY A 170 2.46 2.72 -9.51
C GLY A 170 2.63 3.09 -8.04
N TYR A 171 2.01 2.34 -7.15
CA TYR A 171 2.08 2.57 -5.72
C TYR A 171 2.03 1.28 -4.91
N ALA A 172 2.43 1.39 -3.66
CA ALA A 172 2.34 0.34 -2.67
C ALA A 172 1.69 0.89 -1.39
N PHE A 173 1.12 -0.01 -0.62
CA PHE A 173 0.69 0.27 0.74
C PHE A 173 1.90 0.12 1.67
N GLU A 174 2.19 1.13 2.48
CA GLU A 174 3.10 0.95 3.59
C GLU A 174 2.35 0.24 4.70
N CYS A 175 2.80 -0.96 5.07
CA CYS A 175 2.12 -1.85 5.98
C CYS A 175 3.03 -2.25 7.16
N ARG A 176 2.42 -2.71 8.24
CA ARG A 176 3.07 -3.45 9.32
C ARG A 176 2.34 -4.76 9.58
N PHE A 177 3.02 -5.74 10.13
CA PHE A 177 2.35 -6.96 10.59
C PHE A 177 1.42 -6.66 11.77
N ASP A 178 0.40 -7.49 11.94
CA ASP A 178 -0.57 -7.35 13.04
C ASP A 178 -0.23 -8.22 14.24
N ASP A 179 0.70 -9.18 14.09
CA ASP A 179 1.14 -10.09 15.13
C ASP A 179 2.67 -10.06 15.28
N ASP A 180 3.17 -10.36 16.48
CA ASP A 180 4.61 -10.49 16.79
C ASP A 180 5.11 -11.94 16.62
N SER A 181 4.25 -12.86 16.17
CA SER A 181 4.58 -14.24 15.87
C SER A 181 3.92 -14.69 14.57
N LEU A 182 4.59 -15.57 13.83
CA LEU A 182 4.04 -16.29 12.69
C LEU A 182 4.22 -17.78 12.92
N ASP A 183 3.18 -18.58 12.66
CA ASP A 183 3.17 -20.02 12.83
C ASP A 183 3.30 -20.69 11.47
N PHE A 184 4.51 -21.16 11.16
CA PHE A 184 4.80 -21.89 9.94
C PHE A 184 4.74 -23.38 10.20
N GLU A 185 3.88 -24.11 9.50
CA GLU A 185 3.74 -25.56 9.58
C GLU A 185 4.44 -26.25 8.42
N GLN A 186 5.30 -27.23 8.70
CA GLN A 186 5.86 -28.10 7.69
C GLN A 186 4.95 -29.30 7.47
N PHE A 187 4.29 -29.38 6.33
CA PHE A 187 3.37 -30.48 6.02
C PHE A 187 3.97 -31.53 5.06
N ALA A 188 5.08 -31.21 4.38
CA ALA A 188 5.84 -32.12 3.55
C ALA A 188 7.34 -31.78 3.58
N GLU A 189 8.18 -32.62 3.03
CA GLU A 189 9.62 -32.35 2.92
C GLU A 189 9.86 -31.08 2.12
N ASN A 190 10.57 -30.12 2.72
CA ASN A 190 10.88 -28.79 2.15
C ASN A 190 9.65 -27.94 1.74
N LEU A 191 8.47 -28.27 2.24
CA LEU A 191 7.23 -27.58 1.91
C LEU A 191 6.48 -27.17 3.19
N TRP A 192 6.19 -25.89 3.28
CA TRP A 192 5.59 -25.24 4.45
C TRP A 192 4.31 -24.51 4.09
N THR A 193 3.45 -24.33 5.06
CA THR A 193 2.23 -23.51 4.95
C THR A 193 2.22 -22.44 6.02
N LEU A 194 1.48 -21.36 5.75
CA LEU A 194 1.13 -20.32 6.70
C LEU A 194 -0.35 -20.01 6.53
N GLU A 195 -1.17 -20.46 7.46
CA GLU A 195 -2.63 -20.40 7.37
C GLU A 195 -3.18 -18.96 7.40
N SER A 196 -2.52 -18.05 8.11
CA SER A 196 -2.99 -16.68 8.23
C SER A 196 -1.84 -15.72 8.44
N LEU A 197 -1.62 -14.84 7.48
CA LEU A 197 -0.74 -13.70 7.57
C LEU A 197 -1.58 -12.42 7.59
N LYS A 198 -1.59 -11.73 8.74
CA LYS A 198 -2.33 -10.49 8.91
C LYS A 198 -1.39 -9.30 8.96
N PHE A 199 -1.75 -8.27 8.21
CA PHE A 199 -1.03 -7.00 8.20
C PHE A 199 -1.98 -5.87 7.81
N ARG A 200 -1.59 -4.66 8.10
CA ARG A 200 -2.41 -3.48 7.79
C ARG A 200 -1.56 -2.32 7.34
N SER A 201 -2.20 -1.43 6.56
CA SER A 201 -1.59 -0.17 6.19
C SER A 201 -1.35 0.71 7.42
N VAL A 202 -0.26 1.45 7.40
CA VAL A 202 0.05 2.51 8.36
C VAL A 202 0.01 3.86 7.66
N ARG A 203 -0.23 4.92 8.43
CA ARG A 203 -0.06 6.29 7.94
C ARG A 203 1.30 6.77 8.38
N THR A 204 2.11 7.15 7.43
CA THR A 204 3.31 7.93 7.68
C THR A 204 2.87 9.36 7.92
N SER A 205 3.21 9.88 9.09
CA SER A 205 3.00 11.29 9.48
C SER A 205 3.91 12.20 8.68
#